data_6a38620263a9d9784af5ae0a144d0f9a
#
_entry.id   6a38620263a9d9784af5ae0a144d0f9a
#
_cell.length_a   1.000
_cell.length_b   1.000
_cell.length_c   1.000
_cell.angle_alpha   90.00
_cell.angle_beta   90.00
_cell.angle_gamma   90.00
#
_symmetry.space_group_name_H-M   'P 1'
#
loop_
_entity.id
_entity.type
_entity.pdbx_description
1 polymer ?
#
loop_
_entity_poly.entity_id
_entity_poly.type
_entity_poly.pdbx_seq_one_letter_code
_entity_poly.pdbx_strand_id
1 'polypeptide(L)'
;AVYSAATLASAVLLLWTGALIDRMDLRWFSYLVIVGLALGCFLIATAQGVVTLFIAILALRQLGQGLMSMAGTTTMVRYIDSHKGKANALSGIGYSVSEAILPTLVIALLALLGWRQSWMVWGMVALVGLPLLVRWLLQGHDLRHNDYLQRVDASTSTSPEDATVIQRQWTRNEMILDPVFYLCLPALLALPLLFTGFMFHQVHLVEYKGWSLTVWGTLYVLYAITTTFA
;
A
#
# COMPACT_ATOMS: atom_id res chain seq x y z
N ALA A 1 5.92 21.12 -5.85
CA ALA A 1 6.44 20.72 -7.15
C ALA A 1 7.17 19.36 -7.07
N VAL A 2 8.23 19.21 -6.24
CA VAL A 2 9.06 17.98 -6.15
C VAL A 2 8.23 16.75 -5.78
N TYR A 3 7.41 16.84 -4.75
CA TYR A 3 6.54 15.75 -4.31
C TYR A 3 5.56 15.31 -5.40
N SER A 4 4.89 16.25 -6.06
CA SER A 4 3.93 15.95 -7.13
C SER A 4 4.63 15.27 -8.32
N ALA A 5 5.81 15.74 -8.73
CA ALA A 5 6.60 15.15 -9.79
C ALA A 5 7.04 13.71 -9.43
N ALA A 6 7.52 13.48 -8.21
CA ALA A 6 7.91 12.16 -7.74
C ALA A 6 6.71 11.20 -7.67
N THR A 7 5.54 11.69 -7.26
CA THR A 7 4.31 10.89 -7.21
C THR A 7 3.84 10.49 -8.59
N LEU A 8 3.84 11.42 -9.56
CA LEU A 8 3.51 11.11 -10.96
C LEU A 8 4.49 10.12 -11.58
N ALA A 9 5.79 10.31 -11.36
CA ALA A 9 6.81 9.37 -11.80
C ALA A 9 6.59 7.97 -11.19
N SER A 10 6.28 7.88 -9.91
CA SER A 10 5.94 6.62 -9.25
C SER A 10 4.70 5.96 -9.88
N ALA A 11 3.64 6.72 -10.15
CA ALA A 11 2.44 6.18 -10.77
C ALA A 11 2.73 5.58 -12.16
N VAL A 12 3.57 6.27 -12.96
CA VAL A 12 4.00 5.76 -14.27
C VAL A 12 4.85 4.51 -14.12
N LEU A 13 5.83 4.50 -13.22
CA LEU A 13 6.68 3.33 -12.97
C LEU A 13 5.89 2.12 -12.48
N LEU A 14 4.81 2.34 -11.71
CA LEU A 14 3.98 1.26 -11.17
C LEU A 14 3.31 0.44 -12.27
N LEU A 15 3.06 1.02 -13.45
CA LEU A 15 2.49 0.31 -14.58
C LEU A 15 3.36 -0.87 -15.05
N TRP A 16 4.66 -0.81 -14.87
CA TRP A 16 5.60 -1.89 -15.22
C TRP A 16 6.04 -2.69 -14.00
N THR A 17 6.36 -2.02 -12.90
CA THR A 17 6.85 -2.69 -11.69
C THR A 17 5.75 -3.47 -10.97
N GLY A 18 4.48 -3.06 -11.12
CA GLY A 18 3.34 -3.79 -10.57
C GLY A 18 3.24 -5.22 -11.10
N ALA A 19 3.57 -5.43 -12.39
CA ALA A 19 3.57 -6.76 -12.99
C ALA A 19 4.65 -7.71 -12.42
N LEU A 20 5.63 -7.17 -11.68
CA LEU A 20 6.69 -7.97 -11.08
C LEU A 20 6.16 -8.93 -10.00
N ILE A 21 5.08 -8.52 -9.31
CA ILE A 21 4.43 -9.37 -8.29
C ILE A 21 3.86 -10.67 -8.88
N ASP A 22 3.46 -10.65 -10.15
CA ASP A 22 2.90 -11.83 -10.82
C ASP A 22 3.99 -12.81 -11.29
N ARG A 23 5.22 -12.34 -11.40
CA ARG A 23 6.38 -13.12 -11.90
C ARG A 23 7.28 -13.63 -10.78
N MET A 24 7.17 -13.09 -9.58
CA MET A 24 8.02 -13.43 -8.45
C MET A 24 7.24 -14.14 -7.35
N ASP A 25 7.94 -14.96 -6.58
CA ASP A 25 7.43 -15.46 -5.32
C ASP A 25 7.11 -14.28 -4.38
N LEU A 26 5.91 -14.31 -3.77
CA LEU A 26 5.40 -13.23 -2.95
C LEU A 26 6.30 -12.92 -1.75
N ARG A 27 6.97 -13.92 -1.20
CA ARG A 27 7.90 -13.76 -0.07
C ARG A 27 9.12 -12.96 -0.48
N TRP A 28 9.76 -13.34 -1.59
CA TRP A 28 10.92 -12.63 -2.13
C TRP A 28 10.58 -11.23 -2.61
N PHE A 29 9.42 -11.07 -3.25
CA PHE A 29 8.90 -9.77 -3.62
C PHE A 29 8.73 -8.86 -2.40
N SER A 30 8.12 -9.37 -1.32
CA SER A 30 7.92 -8.60 -0.08
C SER A 30 9.25 -8.17 0.54
N TYR A 31 10.25 -9.06 0.62
CA TYR A 31 11.57 -8.70 1.13
C TYR A 31 12.27 -7.64 0.29
N LEU A 32 12.20 -7.75 -1.04
CA LEU A 32 12.77 -6.75 -1.96
C LEU A 32 12.14 -5.37 -1.73
N VAL A 33 10.81 -5.33 -1.63
CA VAL A 33 10.07 -4.09 -1.38
C VAL A 33 10.43 -3.50 -0.01
N ILE A 34 10.53 -4.31 1.03
CA ILE A 34 10.89 -3.88 2.39
C ILE A 34 12.31 -3.30 2.43
N VAL A 35 13.27 -3.98 1.84
CA VAL A 35 14.66 -3.49 1.79
C VAL A 35 14.74 -2.17 1.02
N GLY A 36 14.07 -2.09 -0.13
CA GLY A 36 14.00 -0.86 -0.89
C GLY A 36 13.31 0.28 -0.12
N LEU A 37 12.23 -0.01 0.63
CA LEU A 37 11.54 0.97 1.47
C LEU A 37 12.46 1.49 2.59
N ALA A 38 13.20 0.61 3.25
CA ALA A 38 14.19 1.00 4.27
C ALA A 38 15.29 1.90 3.68
N LEU A 39 15.81 1.54 2.49
CA LEU A 39 16.76 2.38 1.77
C LEU A 39 16.15 3.74 1.41
N GLY A 40 14.89 3.81 1.01
CA GLY A 40 14.16 5.06 0.79
C GLY A 40 14.09 5.93 2.04
N CYS A 41 13.84 5.33 3.21
CA CYS A 41 13.86 6.04 4.50
C CYS A 41 15.25 6.57 4.85
N PHE A 42 16.31 5.82 4.62
CA PHE A 42 17.69 6.31 4.84
C PHE A 42 18.07 7.39 3.84
N LEU A 43 17.64 7.27 2.60
CA LEU A 43 17.89 8.26 1.57
C LEU A 43 17.23 9.62 1.89
N ILE A 44 15.98 9.62 2.39
CA ILE A 44 15.32 10.86 2.81
C ILE A 44 15.98 11.43 4.06
N ALA A 45 16.41 10.61 5.01
CA ALA A 45 17.13 11.07 6.22
C ALA A 45 18.45 11.79 5.87
N THR A 46 19.11 11.38 4.81
CA THR A 46 20.40 11.95 4.36
C THR A 46 20.26 12.97 3.23
N ALA A 47 19.03 13.27 2.80
CA ALA A 47 18.79 14.19 1.68
C ALA A 47 19.32 15.60 1.96
N GLN A 48 20.14 16.12 1.04
CA GLN A 48 20.74 17.45 1.12
C GLN A 48 20.30 18.36 -0.02
N GLY A 49 19.72 17.81 -1.09
CA GLY A 49 19.35 18.57 -2.28
C GLY A 49 18.01 18.10 -2.88
N VAL A 50 17.54 18.86 -3.86
CA VAL A 50 16.25 18.61 -4.54
C VAL A 50 16.23 17.26 -5.24
N VAL A 51 17.34 16.86 -5.85
CA VAL A 51 17.45 15.58 -6.59
C VAL A 51 17.39 14.40 -5.63
N THR A 52 18.15 14.44 -4.54
CA THR A 52 18.13 13.37 -3.52
C THR A 52 16.76 13.26 -2.85
N LEU A 53 16.12 14.40 -2.59
CA LEU A 53 14.75 14.46 -2.06
C LEU A 53 13.75 13.85 -3.06
N PHE A 54 13.87 14.18 -4.35
CA PHE A 54 13.00 13.61 -5.39
C PHE A 54 13.12 12.08 -5.44
N ILE A 55 14.35 11.55 -5.47
CA ILE A 55 14.60 10.11 -5.54
C ILE A 55 14.08 9.41 -4.27
N ALA A 56 14.29 10.02 -3.10
CA ALA A 56 13.80 9.47 -1.83
C ALA A 56 12.27 9.40 -1.79
N ILE A 57 11.57 10.47 -2.18
CA ILE A 57 10.11 10.48 -2.26
C ILE A 57 9.62 9.48 -3.29
N LEU A 58 10.25 9.41 -4.46
CA LEU A 58 9.93 8.44 -5.50
C LEU A 58 10.03 7.00 -4.96
N ALA A 59 11.13 6.67 -4.27
CA ALA A 59 11.33 5.36 -3.68
C ALA A 59 10.27 5.03 -2.62
N LEU A 60 9.98 5.94 -1.70
CA LEU A 60 8.97 5.75 -0.66
C LEU A 60 7.57 5.58 -1.24
N ARG A 61 7.22 6.36 -2.25
CA ARG A 61 5.91 6.25 -2.93
C ARG A 61 5.79 4.95 -3.71
N GLN A 62 6.82 4.61 -4.47
CA GLN A 62 6.85 3.39 -5.29
C GLN A 62 6.80 2.13 -4.45
N LEU A 63 7.66 2.04 -3.44
CA LEU A 63 7.82 0.83 -2.64
C LEU A 63 6.78 0.73 -1.51
N GLY A 64 6.55 1.83 -0.79
CA GLY A 64 5.61 1.84 0.35
C GLY A 64 4.15 1.84 -0.09
N GLN A 65 3.73 2.87 -0.81
CA GLN A 65 2.33 3.02 -1.18
C GLN A 65 1.94 2.17 -2.40
N GLY A 66 2.84 2.01 -3.38
CA GLY A 66 2.59 1.20 -4.56
C GLY A 66 2.74 -0.30 -4.28
N LEU A 67 3.97 -0.79 -4.29
CA LEU A 67 4.26 -2.23 -4.31
C LEU A 67 3.91 -2.94 -3.00
N MET A 68 4.10 -2.31 -1.84
CA MET A 68 3.74 -2.93 -0.56
C MET A 68 2.23 -3.10 -0.40
N SER A 69 1.46 -2.08 -0.82
CA SER A 69 0.00 -2.17 -0.84
C SER A 69 -0.49 -3.27 -1.78
N MET A 70 0.12 -3.37 -2.97
CA MET A 70 -0.18 -4.48 -3.90
C MET A 70 0.17 -5.84 -3.31
N ALA A 71 1.29 -5.98 -2.61
CA ALA A 71 1.64 -7.23 -1.94
C ALA A 71 0.57 -7.67 -0.94
N GLY A 72 0.06 -6.75 -0.14
CA GLY A 72 -1.02 -7.03 0.81
C GLY A 72 -2.30 -7.52 0.15
N THR A 73 -2.81 -6.78 -0.83
CA THR A 73 -4.05 -7.14 -1.54
C THR A 73 -3.91 -8.42 -2.34
N THR A 74 -2.77 -8.62 -3.01
CA THR A 74 -2.50 -9.85 -3.78
C THR A 74 -2.43 -11.07 -2.87
N THR A 75 -1.84 -10.95 -1.68
CA THR A 75 -1.82 -12.05 -0.69
C THR A 75 -3.23 -12.50 -0.34
N MET A 76 -4.14 -11.55 -0.08
CA MET A 76 -5.52 -11.87 0.26
C MET A 76 -6.26 -12.56 -0.90
N VAL A 77 -6.07 -12.06 -2.12
CA VAL A 77 -6.74 -12.62 -3.30
C VAL A 77 -6.20 -14.01 -3.67
N ARG A 78 -4.89 -14.26 -3.54
CA ARG A 78 -4.26 -15.55 -3.90
C ARG A 78 -4.57 -16.66 -2.91
N TYR A 79 -4.62 -16.36 -1.61
CA TYR A 79 -4.66 -17.41 -0.58
C TYR A 79 -6.02 -17.60 0.08
N ILE A 80 -6.99 -16.72 -0.19
CA ILE A 80 -8.32 -16.81 0.41
C ILE A 80 -9.37 -16.89 -0.71
N ASP A 81 -9.84 -18.10 -1.04
CA ASP A 81 -10.82 -18.29 -2.11
C ASP A 81 -12.26 -18.04 -1.67
N SER A 82 -12.61 -18.52 -0.48
CA SER A 82 -14.02 -18.60 -0.02
C SER A 82 -14.42 -17.32 0.66
N HIS A 83 -14.16 -16.23 0.58
CA HIS A 83 -14.59 -14.98 1.24
C HIS A 83 -13.61 -13.82 0.97
N LYS A 84 -13.18 -13.67 -0.29
CA LYS A 84 -12.22 -12.62 -0.72
C LYS A 84 -12.63 -11.23 -0.25
N GLY A 85 -13.93 -10.91 -0.27
CA GLY A 85 -14.43 -9.63 0.21
C GLY A 85 -14.21 -9.42 1.72
N LYS A 86 -14.50 -10.45 2.54
CA LYS A 86 -14.26 -10.38 4.00
C LYS A 86 -12.79 -10.28 4.34
N ALA A 87 -11.93 -11.00 3.63
CA ALA A 87 -10.48 -10.93 3.82
C ALA A 87 -9.93 -9.54 3.48
N ASN A 88 -10.40 -8.95 2.39
CA ASN A 88 -10.02 -7.59 2.01
C ASN A 88 -10.54 -6.55 3.02
N ALA A 89 -11.77 -6.69 3.50
CA ALA A 89 -12.31 -5.83 4.55
C ALA A 89 -11.51 -5.94 5.86
N LEU A 90 -11.11 -7.16 6.24
CA LEU A 90 -10.27 -7.37 7.42
C LEU A 90 -8.88 -6.71 7.27
N SER A 91 -8.30 -6.74 6.06
CA SER A 91 -7.05 -6.01 5.80
C SER A 91 -7.23 -4.49 5.91
N GLY A 92 -8.42 -3.98 5.58
CA GLY A 92 -8.78 -2.58 5.74
C GLY A 92 -8.73 -2.09 7.19
N ILE A 93 -9.05 -2.95 8.17
CA ILE A 93 -8.92 -2.63 9.60
C ILE A 93 -7.47 -2.28 9.95
N GLY A 94 -6.50 -2.97 9.35
CA GLY A 94 -5.07 -2.65 9.53
C GLY A 94 -4.71 -1.22 9.10
N TYR A 95 -5.30 -0.73 8.02
CA TYR A 95 -5.14 0.67 7.59
C TYR A 95 -5.72 1.64 8.62
N SER A 96 -6.96 1.40 9.08
CA SER A 96 -7.62 2.26 10.08
C SER A 96 -6.85 2.32 11.40
N VAL A 97 -6.34 1.18 11.87
CA VAL A 97 -5.50 1.12 13.09
C VAL A 97 -4.17 1.88 12.88
N SER A 98 -3.56 1.72 11.72
CA SER A 98 -2.33 2.46 11.38
C SER A 98 -2.57 3.97 11.33
N GLU A 99 -3.66 4.41 10.74
CA GLU A 99 -4.04 5.82 10.66
C GLU A 99 -4.35 6.43 12.03
N ALA A 100 -4.85 5.64 12.98
CA ALA A 100 -5.06 6.09 14.35
C ALA A 100 -3.75 6.25 15.14
N ILE A 101 -2.81 5.33 14.99
CA ILE A 101 -1.62 5.22 15.86
C ILE A 101 -0.41 5.94 15.27
N LEU A 102 -0.15 5.78 13.96
CA LEU A 102 1.09 6.28 13.34
C LEU A 102 1.27 7.79 13.43
N PRO A 103 0.25 8.65 13.23
CA PRO A 103 0.45 10.08 13.35
C PRO A 103 0.97 10.52 14.72
N THR A 104 0.43 9.92 15.78
CA THR A 104 0.86 10.20 17.15
C THR A 104 2.31 9.76 17.38
N LEU A 105 2.69 8.58 16.90
CA LEU A 105 4.07 8.09 16.99
C LEU A 105 5.04 8.96 16.18
N VAL A 106 4.63 9.38 14.99
CA VAL A 106 5.45 10.26 14.13
C VAL A 106 5.68 11.61 14.81
N ILE A 107 4.63 12.23 15.37
CA ILE A 107 4.74 13.51 16.08
C ILE A 107 5.67 13.36 17.29
N ALA A 108 5.53 12.29 18.08
CA ALA A 108 6.39 12.03 19.23
C ALA A 108 7.86 11.84 18.84
N LEU A 109 8.13 11.06 17.79
CA LEU A 109 9.49 10.87 17.29
C LEU A 109 10.08 12.16 16.73
N LEU A 110 9.29 12.96 16.00
CA LEU A 110 9.73 14.25 15.49
C LEU A 110 10.11 15.23 16.61
N ALA A 111 9.32 15.24 17.69
CA ALA A 111 9.59 16.09 18.86
C ALA A 111 10.84 15.66 19.63
N LEU A 112 11.11 14.36 19.73
CA LEU A 112 12.22 13.81 20.51
C LEU A 112 13.54 13.80 19.72
N LEU A 113 13.50 13.44 18.45
CA LEU A 113 14.69 13.11 17.65
C LEU A 113 14.93 14.08 16.49
N GLY A 114 13.91 14.86 16.13
CA GLY A 114 13.93 15.65 14.90
C GLY A 114 13.69 14.78 13.65
N TRP A 115 13.52 15.43 12.50
CA TRP A 115 13.00 14.76 11.30
C TRP A 115 14.00 13.74 10.68
N ARG A 116 15.29 14.03 10.66
CA ARG A 116 16.30 13.14 10.08
C ARG A 116 16.45 11.83 10.84
N GLN A 117 16.57 11.92 12.15
CA GLN A 117 16.70 10.74 13.01
C GLN A 117 15.41 9.92 13.05
N SER A 118 14.25 10.59 12.99
CA SER A 118 12.96 9.89 12.88
C SER A 118 12.90 9.02 11.62
N TRP A 119 13.37 9.51 10.46
CA TRP A 119 13.44 8.70 9.25
C TRP A 119 14.44 7.55 9.34
N MET A 120 15.56 7.72 10.05
CA MET A 120 16.49 6.62 10.33
C MET A 120 15.84 5.54 11.19
N VAL A 121 15.09 5.93 12.23
CA VAL A 121 14.35 4.98 13.07
C VAL A 121 13.31 4.22 12.25
N TRP A 122 12.53 4.89 11.42
CA TRP A 122 11.57 4.22 10.53
C TRP A 122 12.25 3.28 9.53
N GLY A 123 13.41 3.68 8.99
CA GLY A 123 14.22 2.81 8.13
C GLY A 123 14.70 1.55 8.85
N MET A 124 15.16 1.66 10.10
CA MET A 124 15.55 0.51 10.93
C MET A 124 14.36 -0.39 11.28
N VAL A 125 13.23 0.20 11.66
CA VAL A 125 11.98 -0.55 11.91
C VAL A 125 11.55 -1.30 10.66
N ALA A 126 11.60 -0.68 9.48
CA ALA A 126 11.30 -1.32 8.23
C ALA A 126 12.29 -2.47 7.92
N LEU A 127 13.58 -2.24 8.10
CA LEU A 127 14.62 -3.21 7.75
C LEU A 127 14.64 -4.46 8.66
N VAL A 128 14.29 -4.29 9.93
CA VAL A 128 14.34 -5.39 10.92
C VAL A 128 12.93 -5.89 11.25
N GLY A 129 12.01 -5.00 11.57
CA GLY A 129 10.66 -5.35 12.03
C GLY A 129 9.80 -5.98 10.94
N LEU A 130 9.77 -5.38 9.74
CA LEU A 130 8.92 -5.91 8.67
C LEU A 130 9.38 -7.28 8.13
N PRO A 131 10.66 -7.59 7.93
CA PRO A 131 11.08 -8.94 7.54
C PRO A 131 10.73 -10.01 8.58
N LEU A 132 10.88 -9.68 9.87
CA LEU A 132 10.47 -10.59 10.95
C LEU A 132 8.96 -10.83 10.92
N LEU A 133 8.18 -9.76 10.72
CA LEU A 133 6.72 -9.83 10.58
C LEU A 133 6.32 -10.67 9.36
N VAL A 134 6.93 -10.43 8.19
CA VAL A 134 6.68 -11.21 6.98
C VAL A 134 7.01 -12.67 7.19
N ARG A 135 8.16 -12.98 7.82
CA ARG A 135 8.55 -14.35 8.14
C ARG A 135 7.53 -15.04 9.05
N TRP A 136 7.00 -14.33 10.04
CA TRP A 136 6.02 -14.85 10.96
C TRP A 136 4.64 -15.04 10.30
N LEU A 137 4.17 -14.06 9.53
CA LEU A 137 2.87 -14.10 8.85
C LEU A 137 2.84 -15.11 7.69
N LEU A 138 3.96 -15.28 6.99
CA LEU A 138 4.07 -16.22 5.87
C LEU A 138 4.58 -17.61 6.31
N GLN A 139 4.42 -17.97 7.58
CA GLN A 139 4.61 -19.37 8.01
C GLN A 139 3.62 -20.27 7.26
N GLY A 140 4.15 -21.36 6.65
CA GLY A 140 3.35 -22.23 5.79
C GLY A 140 3.04 -21.66 4.40
N HIS A 141 3.76 -20.63 3.98
CA HIS A 141 3.61 -20.03 2.64
C HIS A 141 3.80 -21.06 1.53
N ASP A 142 4.78 -21.94 1.65
CA ASP A 142 5.10 -22.94 0.62
C ASP A 142 3.93 -23.89 0.35
N LEU A 143 3.20 -24.30 1.39
CA LEU A 143 2.00 -25.11 1.26
C LEU A 143 0.88 -24.35 0.53
N ARG A 144 0.61 -23.12 0.94
CA ARG A 144 -0.42 -22.26 0.31
C ARG A 144 -0.07 -21.88 -1.12
N HIS A 145 1.20 -21.69 -1.40
CA HIS A 145 1.67 -21.38 -2.74
C HIS A 145 1.53 -22.59 -3.69
N ASN A 146 1.88 -23.78 -3.22
CA ASN A 146 1.69 -25.02 -3.97
C ASN A 146 0.20 -25.31 -4.23
N ASP A 147 -0.66 -25.11 -3.23
CA ASP A 147 -2.11 -25.22 -3.40
C ASP A 147 -2.64 -24.22 -4.43
N TYR A 148 -2.11 -23.00 -4.42
CA TYR A 148 -2.47 -21.99 -5.42
C TYR A 148 -2.03 -22.40 -6.83
N LEU A 149 -0.80 -22.87 -7.01
CA LEU A 149 -0.30 -23.35 -8.31
C LEU A 149 -1.12 -24.53 -8.83
N GLN A 150 -1.43 -25.51 -7.99
CA GLN A 150 -2.27 -26.65 -8.36
C GLN A 150 -3.66 -26.21 -8.83
N ARG A 151 -4.26 -25.20 -8.17
CA ARG A 151 -5.56 -24.65 -8.60
C ARG A 151 -5.48 -23.91 -9.92
N VAL A 152 -4.42 -23.15 -10.16
CA VAL A 152 -4.19 -22.46 -11.44
C VAL A 152 -4.01 -23.50 -12.56
N ASP A 153 -3.22 -24.54 -12.35
CA ASP A 153 -2.99 -25.61 -13.32
C ASP A 153 -4.28 -26.40 -13.59
N ALA A 154 -5.05 -26.72 -12.56
CA ALA A 154 -6.34 -27.38 -12.70
C ALA A 154 -7.34 -26.52 -13.50
N SER A 155 -7.38 -25.21 -13.26
CA SER A 155 -8.26 -24.30 -14.00
C SER A 155 -7.86 -24.12 -15.47
N THR A 156 -6.59 -24.36 -15.79
CA THR A 156 -6.07 -24.26 -17.16
C THR A 156 -6.28 -25.58 -17.95
N SER A 157 -6.38 -26.70 -17.24
CA SER A 157 -6.53 -28.04 -17.85
C SER A 157 -7.98 -28.52 -17.99
N THR A 158 -8.96 -27.80 -17.43
CA THR A 158 -10.38 -28.14 -17.54
C THR A 158 -10.93 -27.72 -18.90
N SER A 159 -11.54 -28.65 -19.63
CA SER A 159 -12.16 -28.39 -20.95
C SER A 159 -13.27 -27.35 -20.84
N PRO A 160 -13.50 -26.56 -21.91
CA PRO A 160 -14.50 -25.46 -21.92
C PRO A 160 -15.95 -25.88 -21.64
N GLU A 161 -16.26 -27.17 -21.76
CA GLU A 161 -17.63 -27.71 -21.61
C GLU A 161 -18.08 -27.93 -20.16
N ASP A 162 -17.15 -28.09 -19.19
CA ASP A 162 -17.49 -28.33 -17.78
C ASP A 162 -17.41 -27.07 -16.88
N ALA A 163 -17.10 -25.95 -17.44
CA ALA A 163 -16.84 -24.70 -16.70
C ALA A 163 -18.13 -23.91 -16.46
N THR A 164 -18.91 -24.31 -15.48
CA THR A 164 -20.13 -23.61 -15.08
C THR A 164 -19.88 -22.24 -14.41
N VAL A 165 -18.68 -21.91 -14.03
CA VAL A 165 -18.26 -20.57 -13.60
C VAL A 165 -16.74 -20.41 -13.84
N ILE A 166 -16.31 -20.26 -15.10
CA ILE A 166 -14.95 -19.78 -15.36
C ILE A 166 -14.91 -18.31 -14.95
N GLN A 167 -14.17 -18.00 -13.89
CA GLN A 167 -13.77 -16.63 -13.62
C GLN A 167 -12.87 -16.20 -14.78
N ARG A 168 -13.46 -15.49 -15.75
CA ARG A 168 -12.74 -14.92 -16.89
C ARG A 168 -11.55 -14.12 -16.37
N GLN A 169 -10.35 -14.54 -16.71
CA GLN A 169 -9.15 -13.76 -16.41
C GLN A 169 -9.03 -12.65 -17.46
N TRP A 170 -9.25 -11.44 -17.01
CA TRP A 170 -9.13 -10.25 -17.85
C TRP A 170 -7.66 -9.91 -18.09
N THR A 171 -7.30 -9.75 -19.34
CA THR A 171 -6.01 -9.18 -19.70
C THR A 171 -6.05 -7.65 -19.56
N ARG A 172 -4.88 -7.03 -19.36
CA ARG A 172 -4.76 -5.58 -19.25
C ARG A 172 -5.40 -4.86 -20.44
N ASN A 173 -5.18 -5.35 -21.65
CA ASN A 173 -5.69 -4.73 -22.86
C ASN A 173 -7.22 -4.84 -22.95
N GLU A 174 -7.80 -5.97 -22.59
CA GLU A 174 -9.26 -6.15 -22.54
C GLU A 174 -9.89 -5.17 -21.55
N MET A 175 -9.29 -5.01 -20.37
CA MET A 175 -9.82 -4.11 -19.34
C MET A 175 -9.75 -2.64 -19.77
N ILE A 176 -8.67 -2.21 -20.44
CA ILE A 176 -8.54 -0.83 -20.95
C ILE A 176 -9.53 -0.54 -22.07
N LEU A 177 -9.91 -1.55 -22.85
CA LEU A 177 -10.89 -1.39 -23.95
C LEU A 177 -12.35 -1.49 -23.48
N ASP A 178 -12.60 -1.93 -22.24
CA ASP A 178 -13.94 -2.07 -21.71
C ASP A 178 -14.51 -0.73 -21.24
N PRO A 179 -15.64 -0.26 -21.80
CA PRO A 179 -16.28 0.99 -21.38
C PRO A 179 -16.74 1.00 -19.93
N VAL A 180 -17.07 -0.18 -19.35
CA VAL A 180 -17.46 -0.32 -17.93
C VAL A 180 -16.32 0.10 -17.01
N PHE A 181 -15.07 -0.17 -17.39
CA PHE A 181 -13.89 0.29 -16.64
C PHE A 181 -13.90 1.81 -16.45
N TYR A 182 -14.16 2.57 -17.55
CA TYR A 182 -14.19 4.03 -17.49
C TYR A 182 -15.40 4.59 -16.75
N LEU A 183 -16.52 3.86 -16.73
CA LEU A 183 -17.69 4.23 -15.95
C LEU A 183 -17.44 4.08 -14.43
N CYS A 184 -16.68 3.06 -14.04
CA CYS A 184 -16.31 2.82 -12.63
C CYS A 184 -15.17 3.72 -12.15
N LEU A 185 -14.32 4.23 -13.07
CA LEU A 185 -13.12 4.97 -12.75
C LEU A 185 -13.37 6.23 -11.88
N PRO A 186 -14.38 7.09 -12.13
CA PRO A 186 -14.67 8.24 -11.29
C PRO A 186 -15.00 7.86 -9.85
N ALA A 187 -15.77 6.80 -9.64
CA ALA A 187 -16.12 6.32 -8.31
C ALA A 187 -14.89 5.78 -7.55
N LEU A 188 -14.01 5.06 -8.25
CA LEU A 188 -12.77 4.55 -7.67
C LEU A 188 -11.77 5.66 -7.34
N LEU A 189 -11.71 6.72 -8.14
CA LEU A 189 -10.79 7.84 -7.96
C LEU A 189 -11.30 8.90 -6.98
N ALA A 190 -12.62 9.04 -6.81
CA ALA A 190 -13.22 10.09 -5.98
C ALA A 190 -12.71 10.04 -4.54
N LEU A 191 -12.74 8.87 -3.91
CA LEU A 191 -12.33 8.71 -2.51
C LEU A 191 -10.84 9.02 -2.30
N PRO A 192 -9.88 8.41 -3.02
CA PRO A 192 -8.47 8.73 -2.87
C PRO A 192 -8.14 10.21 -3.18
N LEU A 193 -8.81 10.80 -4.16
CA LEU A 193 -8.57 12.20 -4.56
C LEU A 193 -9.04 13.16 -3.48
N LEU A 194 -10.26 12.98 -2.96
CA LEU A 194 -10.81 13.83 -1.89
C LEU A 194 -10.02 13.67 -0.61
N PHE A 195 -9.70 12.43 -0.22
CA PHE A 195 -8.93 12.14 0.98
C PHE A 195 -7.52 12.74 0.91
N THR A 196 -6.82 12.55 -0.21
CA THR A 196 -5.48 13.11 -0.40
C THR A 196 -5.52 14.63 -0.40
N GLY A 197 -6.48 15.23 -1.10
CA GLY A 197 -6.66 16.69 -1.09
C GLY A 197 -6.88 17.24 0.31
N PHE A 198 -7.76 16.62 1.09
CA PHE A 198 -8.02 16.96 2.48
C PHE A 198 -6.77 16.83 3.36
N MET A 199 -6.01 15.73 3.22
CA MET A 199 -4.78 15.50 3.98
C MET A 199 -3.70 16.55 3.71
N PHE A 200 -3.57 17.02 2.46
CA PHE A 200 -2.61 18.07 2.14
C PHE A 200 -2.99 19.44 2.68
N HIS A 201 -4.29 19.72 2.78
CA HIS A 201 -4.80 21.01 3.25
C HIS A 201 -5.12 21.04 4.75
N GLN A 202 -4.98 19.94 5.46
CA GLN A 202 -5.38 19.82 6.87
C GLN A 202 -4.72 20.84 7.79
N VAL A 203 -3.41 21.08 7.64
CA VAL A 203 -2.69 22.06 8.49
C VAL A 203 -3.25 23.46 8.30
N HIS A 204 -3.44 23.86 7.05
CA HIS A 204 -4.04 25.16 6.73
C HIS A 204 -5.49 25.28 7.24
N LEU A 205 -6.26 24.20 7.15
CA LEU A 205 -7.63 24.13 7.68
C LEU A 205 -7.65 24.33 9.20
N VAL A 206 -6.75 23.65 9.91
CA VAL A 206 -6.62 23.74 11.38
C VAL A 206 -6.25 25.15 11.80
N GLU A 207 -5.28 25.77 11.12
CA GLU A 207 -4.87 27.17 11.35
C GLU A 207 -6.03 28.14 11.07
N TYR A 208 -6.70 27.99 9.94
CA TYR A 208 -7.83 28.84 9.56
C TYR A 208 -9.00 28.78 10.55
N LYS A 209 -9.26 27.58 11.10
CA LYS A 209 -10.31 27.34 12.10
C LYS A 209 -9.90 27.70 13.53
N GLY A 210 -8.62 28.02 13.77
CA GLY A 210 -8.08 28.28 15.09
C GLY A 210 -8.07 27.05 16.01
N TRP A 211 -8.05 25.86 15.44
CA TRP A 211 -7.99 24.61 16.21
C TRP A 211 -6.55 24.27 16.61
N SER A 212 -6.38 23.57 17.72
CA SER A 212 -5.06 23.06 18.07
C SER A 212 -4.76 21.76 17.32
N LEU A 213 -3.48 21.53 16.99
CA LEU A 213 -3.02 20.27 16.39
C LEU A 213 -3.31 19.05 17.27
N THR A 214 -3.38 19.26 18.59
CA THR A 214 -3.72 18.20 19.54
C THR A 214 -5.17 17.76 19.38
N VAL A 215 -6.11 18.72 19.29
CA VAL A 215 -7.53 18.43 19.01
C VAL A 215 -7.67 17.74 17.66
N TRP A 216 -6.95 18.21 16.65
CA TRP A 216 -6.97 17.59 15.34
C TRP A 216 -6.48 16.16 15.37
N GLY A 217 -5.39 15.87 16.12
CA GLY A 217 -4.88 14.50 16.33
C GLY A 217 -5.90 13.55 16.95
N THR A 218 -6.71 14.03 17.91
CA THR A 218 -7.77 13.19 18.51
C THR A 218 -8.91 12.87 17.54
N LEU A 219 -9.18 13.74 16.55
CA LEU A 219 -10.17 13.48 15.51
C LEU A 219 -9.78 12.32 14.59
N TYR A 220 -8.48 12.01 14.42
CA TYR A 220 -8.03 10.82 13.69
C TYR A 220 -8.47 9.52 14.35
N VAL A 221 -8.54 9.49 15.67
CA VAL A 221 -9.04 8.32 16.41
C VAL A 221 -10.53 8.11 16.11
N LEU A 222 -11.32 9.19 16.11
CA LEU A 222 -12.74 9.12 15.75
C LEU A 222 -12.93 8.70 14.28
N TYR A 223 -12.10 9.23 13.38
CA TYR A 223 -12.10 8.83 11.98
C TYR A 223 -11.80 7.33 11.84
N ALA A 224 -10.77 6.81 12.51
CA ALA A 224 -10.42 5.39 12.47
C ALA A 224 -11.55 4.50 13.02
N ILE A 225 -12.23 4.92 14.08
CA ILE A 225 -13.40 4.21 14.61
C ILE A 225 -14.53 4.18 13.57
N THR A 226 -14.88 5.32 13.00
CA THR A 226 -15.96 5.39 12.01
C THR A 226 -15.65 4.58 10.76
N THR A 227 -14.42 4.61 10.23
CA THR A 227 -14.02 3.82 9.06
C THR A 227 -13.94 2.32 9.32
N THR A 228 -13.77 1.91 10.58
CA THR A 228 -13.76 0.48 10.94
C THR A 228 -15.16 -0.10 11.00
N PHE A 229 -16.16 0.70 11.36
CA PHE A 229 -17.55 0.26 11.50
C PHE A 229 -18.47 0.61 10.31
N ALA A 230 -17.97 1.35 9.33
CA ALA A 230 -18.70 1.68 8.10
C ALA A 230 -18.50 0.61 7.02
#